data_b23dfec9b938282a3ba4271e077163ac
#
_entry.id   b23dfec9b938282a3ba4271e077163ac
#
_cell.length_a   1.000
_cell.length_b   1.000
_cell.length_c   1.000
_cell.angle_alpha   90.00
_cell.angle_beta   90.00
_cell.angle_gamma   90.00
#
_symmetry.space_group_name_H-M   'P 1'
#
loop_
_entity.id
_entity.type
_entity.pdbx_description
1 polymer ?
#
loop_
_entity_poly.entity_id
_entity_poly.type
_entity_poly.pdbx_seq_one_letter_code
_entity_poly.pdbx_strand_id
1 'polypeptide(L)'
;PTPPAAPPAPAPPMPVAPAAPAAPVAPAPPMPAAPAPAAPAAPAPAPAAPAAPAQPKHQATPEVKARLTHVGAISQAIAAEVQKVIIGKPHVIDNVLINILSNGNLLFEDYPGLAKTLMTNTFADALGCDFKRVQFTPDLLPADITGTNIYDAKKGEFTFKPGPLFCNLLLADEINRAPPKTQAALLEAMQEK
;
A
#
# COMPACT_ATOMS: atom_id res chain seq x y z
N PRO A 1 -14.22 4.51 -67.13
CA PRO A 1 -14.17 5.23 -65.86
C PRO A 1 -12.78 5.08 -65.28
N THR A 2 -12.12 6.25 -65.17
CA THR A 2 -10.77 6.39 -64.64
C THR A 2 -10.83 6.34 -63.10
N PRO A 3 -9.94 5.61 -62.37
CA PRO A 3 -9.96 5.60 -60.95
C PRO A 3 -9.55 6.95 -60.38
N PRO A 4 -10.05 7.35 -59.15
CA PRO A 4 -9.71 8.62 -58.55
C PRO A 4 -8.24 8.64 -58.13
N ALA A 5 -7.61 9.82 -58.28
CA ALA A 5 -6.23 10.05 -57.97
C ALA A 5 -5.98 9.92 -56.45
N ALA A 6 -4.85 9.29 -56.10
CA ALA A 6 -4.40 9.15 -54.70
C ALA A 6 -4.11 10.52 -54.08
N PRO A 7 -4.36 10.69 -52.75
CA PRO A 7 -4.05 11.93 -52.04
C PRO A 7 -2.53 12.18 -52.02
N PRO A 8 -2.09 13.47 -52.02
CA PRO A 8 -0.67 13.80 -51.99
C PRO A 8 -0.02 13.37 -50.65
N ALA A 9 1.21 12.90 -50.76
CA ALA A 9 2.02 12.51 -49.59
C ALA A 9 2.30 13.72 -48.67
N PRO A 10 2.37 13.53 -47.33
CA PRO A 10 2.69 14.62 -46.41
C PRO A 10 4.11 15.13 -46.66
N ALA A 11 4.23 16.49 -46.58
CA ALA A 11 5.51 17.17 -46.77
C ALA A 11 6.52 16.76 -45.67
N PRO A 12 7.82 16.66 -45.99
CA PRO A 12 8.85 16.34 -45.01
C PRO A 12 8.96 17.46 -43.96
N PRO A 13 9.28 17.12 -42.70
CA PRO A 13 9.47 18.11 -41.64
C PRO A 13 10.65 19.03 -41.97
N MET A 14 10.46 20.34 -41.79
CA MET A 14 11.52 21.34 -41.96
C MET A 14 12.61 21.14 -40.89
N PRO A 15 13.89 21.31 -41.26
CA PRO A 15 15.00 21.24 -40.30
C PRO A 15 14.87 22.38 -39.27
N VAL A 16 14.83 21.99 -38.00
CA VAL A 16 14.89 22.93 -36.87
C VAL A 16 16.29 23.50 -36.79
N ALA A 17 16.44 24.81 -36.92
CA ALA A 17 17.72 25.47 -36.75
C ALA A 17 18.27 25.24 -35.34
N PRO A 18 19.61 25.00 -35.16
CA PRO A 18 20.19 24.85 -33.85
C PRO A 18 20.09 26.16 -33.06
N ALA A 19 19.58 26.06 -31.82
CA ALA A 19 19.54 27.19 -30.89
C ALA A 19 20.97 27.74 -30.65
N ALA A 20 21.10 29.04 -30.73
CA ALA A 20 22.36 29.71 -30.43
C ALA A 20 22.77 29.46 -28.97
N PRO A 21 24.08 29.26 -28.65
CA PRO A 21 24.55 29.09 -27.29
C PRO A 21 24.24 30.34 -26.45
N ALA A 22 23.62 30.14 -25.28
CA ALA A 22 23.37 31.21 -24.32
C ALA A 22 24.70 31.82 -23.85
N ALA A 23 24.75 33.16 -23.86
CA ALA A 23 25.90 33.88 -23.36
C ALA A 23 26.16 33.59 -21.87
N PRO A 24 27.42 33.57 -21.41
CA PRO A 24 27.71 33.32 -20.00
C PRO A 24 27.13 34.46 -19.13
N VAL A 25 26.31 34.11 -18.17
CA VAL A 25 25.79 35.03 -17.16
C VAL A 25 26.94 35.38 -16.21
N ALA A 26 27.29 36.68 -16.12
CA ALA A 26 28.27 37.14 -15.17
C ALA A 26 27.84 36.84 -13.73
N PRO A 27 28.76 36.46 -12.83
CA PRO A 27 28.40 36.20 -11.44
C PRO A 27 27.92 37.49 -10.77
N ALA A 28 26.80 37.40 -10.08
CA ALA A 28 26.25 38.48 -9.29
C ALA A 28 27.24 38.87 -8.14
N PRO A 29 27.35 40.15 -7.80
CA PRO A 29 28.18 40.57 -6.67
C PRO A 29 27.66 39.95 -5.37
N PRO A 30 28.56 39.62 -4.39
CA PRO A 30 28.16 39.05 -3.12
C PRO A 30 27.31 40.07 -2.35
N MET A 31 26.13 39.63 -1.94
CA MET A 31 25.29 40.39 -1.01
C MET A 31 26.03 40.51 0.35
N PRO A 32 25.97 41.65 1.04
CA PRO A 32 26.46 41.78 2.38
C PRO A 32 25.74 40.81 3.31
N ALA A 33 26.51 40.06 4.09
CA ALA A 33 26.00 39.09 5.06
C ALA A 33 25.08 39.81 6.06
N ALA A 34 23.82 39.37 6.13
CA ALA A 34 22.93 39.78 7.19
C ALA A 34 23.50 39.33 8.55
N PRO A 35 23.39 40.14 9.61
CA PRO A 35 23.85 39.75 10.93
C PRO A 35 23.12 38.47 11.36
N ALA A 36 23.87 37.50 11.86
CA ALA A 36 23.35 36.23 12.34
C ALA A 36 22.29 36.52 13.42
N PRO A 37 21.11 35.89 13.36
CA PRO A 37 20.14 36.00 14.45
C PRO A 37 20.77 35.47 15.75
N ALA A 38 20.66 36.25 16.83
CA ALA A 38 21.09 35.85 18.17
C ALA A 38 20.46 34.49 18.51
N ALA A 39 21.29 33.57 19.00
CA ALA A 39 20.80 32.25 19.43
C ALA A 39 19.65 32.44 20.44
N PRO A 40 18.50 31.77 20.29
CA PRO A 40 17.45 31.85 21.28
C PRO A 40 17.99 31.34 22.61
N ALA A 41 17.78 32.12 23.69
CA ALA A 41 18.09 31.72 25.05
C ALA A 41 17.43 30.35 25.32
N ALA A 42 18.18 29.44 25.93
CA ALA A 42 17.68 28.14 26.32
C ALA A 42 16.36 28.31 27.12
N PRO A 43 15.29 27.61 26.79
CA PRO A 43 14.05 27.69 27.54
C PRO A 43 14.32 27.25 28.99
N ALA A 44 13.82 28.01 29.94
CA ALA A 44 13.83 27.64 31.33
C ALA A 44 13.19 26.25 31.50
N PRO A 45 13.67 25.40 32.43
CA PRO A 45 13.08 24.07 32.63
C PRO A 45 11.59 24.25 32.95
N ALA A 46 10.76 23.64 32.09
CA ALA A 46 9.32 23.62 32.29
C ALA A 46 9.01 23.00 33.63
N PRO A 47 8.04 23.53 34.43
CA PRO A 47 7.61 22.90 35.66
C PRO A 47 7.22 21.45 35.33
N ALA A 48 7.70 20.52 36.16
CA ALA A 48 7.43 19.09 36.01
C ALA A 48 5.92 18.90 35.88
N ALA A 49 5.49 18.34 34.72
CA ALA A 49 4.09 17.99 34.51
C ALA A 49 3.65 17.08 35.69
N PRO A 50 2.45 17.27 36.26
CA PRO A 50 1.96 16.38 37.30
C PRO A 50 1.98 14.97 36.77
N ALA A 51 2.55 14.04 37.54
CA ALA A 51 2.62 12.63 37.19
C ALA A 51 1.22 12.15 36.77
N ALA A 52 1.10 11.64 35.54
CA ALA A 52 -0.14 11.06 35.06
C ALA A 52 -0.62 10.03 36.11
N PRO A 53 -1.90 10.01 36.49
CA PRO A 53 -2.41 9.05 37.45
C PRO A 53 -2.06 7.64 36.92
N ALA A 54 -1.44 6.85 37.82
CA ALA A 54 -1.09 5.46 37.51
C ALA A 54 -2.35 4.74 37.04
N GLN A 55 -2.36 4.33 35.77
CA GLN A 55 -3.48 3.58 35.20
C GLN A 55 -3.66 2.31 36.05
N PRO A 56 -4.86 2.00 36.52
CA PRO A 56 -5.10 0.78 37.28
C PRO A 56 -4.62 -0.39 36.43
N LYS A 57 -3.68 -1.18 36.97
CA LYS A 57 -3.25 -2.43 36.34
C LYS A 57 -4.48 -3.33 36.26
N HIS A 58 -5.15 -3.35 35.13
CA HIS A 58 -6.25 -4.28 34.90
C HIS A 58 -5.67 -5.69 35.00
N GLN A 59 -5.88 -6.34 36.13
CA GLN A 59 -5.56 -7.74 36.28
C GLN A 59 -6.55 -8.51 35.40
N ALA A 60 -6.01 -9.16 34.37
CA ALA A 60 -6.80 -9.98 33.47
C ALA A 60 -7.55 -11.03 34.28
N THR A 61 -8.88 -11.09 34.11
CA THR A 61 -9.70 -12.12 34.74
C THR A 61 -9.24 -13.52 34.31
N PRO A 62 -9.51 -14.58 35.10
CA PRO A 62 -9.15 -15.95 34.71
C PRO A 62 -9.65 -16.35 33.31
N GLU A 63 -10.83 -15.89 32.93
CA GLU A 63 -11.39 -16.12 31.62
C GLU A 63 -10.59 -15.43 30.50
N VAL A 64 -10.17 -14.19 30.68
CA VAL A 64 -9.33 -13.45 29.74
C VAL A 64 -7.97 -14.14 29.60
N LYS A 65 -7.39 -14.63 30.70
CA LYS A 65 -6.12 -15.40 30.67
C LYS A 65 -6.28 -16.69 29.87
N ALA A 66 -7.37 -17.45 30.06
CA ALA A 66 -7.62 -18.67 29.31
C ALA A 66 -7.76 -18.40 27.81
N ARG A 67 -8.50 -17.35 27.42
CA ARG A 67 -8.62 -16.91 26.01
C ARG A 67 -7.27 -16.52 25.42
N LEU A 68 -6.47 -15.74 26.15
CA LEU A 68 -5.12 -15.36 25.69
C LEU A 68 -4.21 -16.58 25.50
N THR A 69 -4.26 -17.54 26.41
CA THR A 69 -3.49 -18.79 26.28
C THR A 69 -3.92 -19.57 25.04
N HIS A 70 -5.22 -19.66 24.77
CA HIS A 70 -5.76 -20.35 23.59
C HIS A 70 -5.33 -19.66 22.29
N VAL A 71 -5.48 -18.33 22.21
CA VAL A 71 -5.04 -17.55 21.05
C VAL A 71 -3.52 -17.69 20.85
N GLY A 72 -2.74 -17.66 21.94
CA GLY A 72 -1.30 -17.86 21.88
C GLY A 72 -0.91 -19.23 21.31
N ALA A 73 -1.61 -20.31 21.72
CA ALA A 73 -1.36 -21.65 21.20
C ALA A 73 -1.67 -21.76 19.70
N ILE A 74 -2.79 -21.18 19.25
CA ILE A 74 -3.16 -21.13 17.82
C ILE A 74 -2.12 -20.34 17.02
N SER A 75 -1.71 -19.18 17.51
CA SER A 75 -0.70 -18.34 16.84
C SER A 75 0.63 -19.07 16.68
N GLN A 76 1.07 -19.80 17.72
CA GLN A 76 2.28 -20.61 17.66
C GLN A 76 2.16 -21.76 16.66
N ALA A 77 1.01 -22.42 16.59
CA ALA A 77 0.76 -23.47 15.60
C ALA A 77 0.84 -22.94 14.17
N ILE A 78 0.19 -21.79 13.89
CA ILE A 78 0.25 -21.13 12.58
C ILE A 78 1.68 -20.72 12.25
N ALA A 79 2.39 -20.10 13.21
CA ALA A 79 3.79 -19.71 13.01
C ALA A 79 4.67 -20.91 12.65
N ALA A 80 4.47 -22.04 13.33
CA ALA A 80 5.22 -23.27 13.06
C ALA A 80 4.95 -23.83 11.66
N GLU A 81 3.69 -23.78 11.17
CA GLU A 81 3.37 -24.17 9.80
C GLU A 81 4.01 -23.23 8.76
N VAL A 82 3.89 -21.92 8.98
CA VAL A 82 4.48 -20.92 8.09
C VAL A 82 6.00 -21.03 8.05
N GLN A 83 6.67 -21.29 9.16
CA GLN A 83 8.12 -21.45 9.25
C GLN A 83 8.68 -22.68 8.51
N LYS A 84 7.84 -23.65 8.17
CA LYS A 84 8.25 -24.77 7.29
C LYS A 84 8.59 -24.30 5.88
N VAL A 85 7.96 -23.21 5.42
CA VAL A 85 8.13 -22.64 4.08
C VAL A 85 8.98 -21.37 4.12
N ILE A 86 8.74 -20.51 5.11
CA ILE A 86 9.41 -19.20 5.25
C ILE A 86 10.52 -19.31 6.28
N ILE A 87 11.75 -19.40 5.81
CA ILE A 87 12.93 -19.55 6.65
C ILE A 87 13.57 -18.17 6.95
N GLY A 88 13.98 -17.97 8.21
CA GLY A 88 14.87 -16.85 8.59
C GLY A 88 14.22 -15.49 8.81
N LYS A 89 12.87 -15.41 8.93
CA LYS A 89 12.17 -14.14 9.16
C LYS A 89 11.15 -14.21 10.34
N PRO A 90 11.54 -14.64 11.56
CA PRO A 90 10.57 -14.85 12.64
C PRO A 90 9.82 -13.57 13.01
N HIS A 91 10.49 -12.43 13.13
CA HIS A 91 9.85 -11.16 13.45
C HIS A 91 8.80 -10.71 12.42
N VAL A 92 9.00 -11.03 11.14
CA VAL A 92 8.03 -10.71 10.10
C VAL A 92 6.78 -11.59 10.26
N ILE A 93 6.98 -12.87 10.56
CA ILE A 93 5.88 -13.82 10.82
C ILE A 93 5.05 -13.35 12.02
N ASP A 94 5.70 -12.96 13.12
CA ASP A 94 5.04 -12.44 14.32
C ASP A 94 4.23 -11.17 14.00
N ASN A 95 4.81 -10.22 13.24
CA ASN A 95 4.12 -9.01 12.85
C ASN A 95 2.89 -9.28 11.97
N VAL A 96 2.97 -10.25 11.05
CA VAL A 96 1.82 -10.68 10.24
C VAL A 96 0.73 -11.28 11.12
N LEU A 97 1.08 -12.14 12.07
CA LEU A 97 0.13 -12.73 13.01
C LEU A 97 -0.56 -11.68 13.86
N ILE A 98 0.20 -10.74 14.43
CA ILE A 98 -0.36 -9.63 15.20
C ILE A 98 -1.34 -8.81 14.35
N ASN A 99 -0.98 -8.55 13.10
CA ASN A 99 -1.83 -7.80 12.17
C ASN A 99 -3.13 -8.55 11.85
N ILE A 100 -3.05 -9.85 11.58
CA ILE A 100 -4.23 -10.69 11.35
C ILE A 100 -5.14 -10.71 12.58
N LEU A 101 -4.59 -10.91 13.78
CA LEU A 101 -5.33 -10.94 15.02
C LEU A 101 -5.99 -9.60 15.37
N SER A 102 -5.36 -8.49 14.98
CA SER A 102 -5.92 -7.14 15.16
C SER A 102 -6.87 -6.71 14.03
N ASN A 103 -7.12 -7.58 13.06
CA ASN A 103 -7.88 -7.24 11.84
C ASN A 103 -7.33 -5.97 11.17
N GLY A 104 -6.00 -5.85 11.10
CA GLY A 104 -5.29 -4.69 10.59
C GLY A 104 -4.93 -4.79 9.11
N ASN A 105 -4.25 -3.76 8.62
CA ASN A 105 -3.63 -3.74 7.31
C ASN A 105 -2.11 -3.75 7.48
N LEU A 106 -1.39 -4.50 6.65
CA LEU A 106 0.05 -4.64 6.73
C LEU A 106 0.72 -4.09 5.48
N LEU A 107 1.72 -3.25 5.66
CA LEU A 107 2.58 -2.77 4.58
C LEU A 107 3.89 -3.56 4.58
N PHE A 108 4.21 -4.20 3.45
CA PHE A 108 5.50 -4.85 3.22
C PHE A 108 6.39 -3.93 2.40
N GLU A 109 7.39 -3.34 3.03
CA GLU A 109 8.47 -2.62 2.37
C GLU A 109 9.72 -3.50 2.35
N ASP A 110 10.10 -3.98 1.18
CA ASP A 110 11.30 -4.82 1.02
C ASP A 110 11.74 -4.81 -0.46
N TYR A 111 12.97 -5.21 -0.72
CA TYR A 111 13.48 -5.35 -2.08
C TYR A 111 12.60 -6.31 -2.91
N PRO A 112 12.51 -6.10 -4.23
CA PRO A 112 11.78 -7.00 -5.12
C PRO A 112 12.36 -8.43 -5.05
N GLY A 113 11.48 -9.43 -5.12
CA GLY A 113 11.88 -10.85 -5.10
C GLY A 113 12.05 -11.50 -3.71
N LEU A 114 11.81 -10.81 -2.60
CA LEU A 114 11.96 -11.34 -1.26
C LEU A 114 10.68 -12.02 -0.70
N ALA A 115 10.11 -12.92 -1.49
CA ALA A 115 9.07 -13.86 -1.06
C ALA A 115 7.79 -13.24 -0.44
N LYS A 116 7.44 -11.96 -0.72
CA LYS A 116 6.22 -11.31 -0.21
C LYS A 116 4.96 -12.10 -0.55
N THR A 117 4.83 -12.47 -1.84
CA THR A 117 3.70 -13.27 -2.33
C THR A 117 3.69 -14.67 -1.72
N LEU A 118 4.86 -15.31 -1.60
CA LEU A 118 4.99 -16.63 -0.99
C LEU A 118 4.54 -16.58 0.49
N MET A 119 4.97 -15.56 1.22
CA MET A 119 4.60 -15.38 2.63
C MET A 119 3.08 -15.22 2.78
N THR A 120 2.46 -14.33 2.00
CA THR A 120 1.01 -14.11 2.11
C THR A 120 0.21 -15.34 1.72
N ASN A 121 0.64 -16.05 0.67
CA ASN A 121 0.00 -17.30 0.26
C ASN A 121 0.15 -18.39 1.34
N THR A 122 1.36 -18.53 1.92
CA THR A 122 1.61 -19.53 2.99
C THR A 122 0.74 -19.24 4.22
N PHE A 123 0.53 -17.96 4.58
CA PHE A 123 -0.41 -17.60 5.65
C PHE A 123 -1.85 -17.94 5.29
N ALA A 124 -2.29 -17.68 4.07
CA ALA A 124 -3.63 -18.02 3.61
C ALA A 124 -3.88 -19.54 3.68
N ASP A 125 -2.91 -20.32 3.23
CA ASP A 125 -2.96 -21.79 3.29
C ASP A 125 -3.00 -22.29 4.73
N ALA A 126 -2.14 -21.76 5.61
CA ALA A 126 -2.09 -22.13 7.03
C ALA A 126 -3.37 -21.76 7.79
N LEU A 127 -4.06 -20.72 7.37
CA LEU A 127 -5.32 -20.23 7.95
C LEU A 127 -6.56 -20.86 7.30
N GLY A 128 -6.42 -21.51 6.14
CA GLY A 128 -7.54 -22.00 5.34
C GLY A 128 -8.41 -20.88 4.78
N CYS A 129 -7.80 -19.74 4.42
CA CYS A 129 -8.49 -18.54 3.97
C CYS A 129 -8.38 -18.34 2.46
N ASP A 130 -9.39 -17.69 1.86
CA ASP A 130 -9.32 -17.25 0.48
C ASP A 130 -8.25 -16.17 0.30
N PHE A 131 -7.32 -16.42 -0.62
CA PHE A 131 -6.26 -15.49 -0.97
C PHE A 131 -6.42 -14.99 -2.39
N LYS A 132 -6.30 -13.67 -2.58
CA LYS A 132 -6.22 -13.05 -3.90
C LYS A 132 -5.04 -12.10 -3.98
N ARG A 133 -4.40 -12.05 -5.14
CA ARG A 133 -3.35 -11.10 -5.46
C ARG A 133 -3.82 -10.18 -6.57
N VAL A 134 -3.67 -8.88 -6.37
CA VAL A 134 -3.91 -7.85 -7.39
C VAL A 134 -2.60 -7.13 -7.65
N GLN A 135 -2.16 -7.18 -8.91
CA GLN A 135 -1.04 -6.39 -9.40
C GLN A 135 -1.58 -5.03 -9.85
N PHE A 136 -1.17 -3.95 -9.19
CA PHE A 136 -1.61 -2.62 -9.55
C PHE A 136 -0.83 -2.09 -10.75
N THR A 137 -1.57 -1.56 -11.74
CA THR A 137 -1.05 -0.99 -12.99
C THR A 137 -1.70 0.37 -13.25
N PRO A 138 -1.10 1.23 -14.10
CA PRO A 138 -1.64 2.57 -14.38
C PRO A 138 -3.02 2.58 -15.04
N ASP A 139 -3.42 1.49 -15.66
CA ASP A 139 -4.70 1.31 -16.36
C ASP A 139 -5.79 0.62 -15.51
N LEU A 140 -5.45 0.19 -14.28
CA LEU A 140 -6.38 -0.52 -13.40
C LEU A 140 -7.51 0.41 -12.93
N LEU A 141 -8.74 0.02 -13.15
CA LEU A 141 -9.92 0.77 -12.74
C LEU A 141 -10.41 0.35 -11.34
N PRO A 142 -11.09 1.22 -10.59
CA PRO A 142 -11.73 0.85 -9.32
C PRO A 142 -12.65 -0.37 -9.43
N ALA A 143 -13.44 -0.45 -10.51
CA ALA A 143 -14.35 -1.57 -10.74
C ALA A 143 -13.65 -2.93 -10.92
N ASP A 144 -12.40 -2.93 -11.35
CA ASP A 144 -11.59 -4.17 -11.47
C ASP A 144 -11.27 -4.77 -10.11
N ILE A 145 -11.25 -3.94 -9.07
CA ILE A 145 -10.97 -4.34 -7.69
C ILE A 145 -12.26 -4.62 -6.93
N THR A 146 -13.21 -3.69 -6.98
CA THR A 146 -14.47 -3.77 -6.23
C THR A 146 -15.51 -4.67 -6.89
N GLY A 147 -15.38 -4.90 -8.20
CA GLY A 147 -16.39 -5.62 -8.97
C GLY A 147 -17.37 -4.69 -9.67
N THR A 148 -18.23 -5.29 -10.49
CA THR A 148 -19.16 -4.55 -11.36
C THR A 148 -20.48 -5.27 -11.53
N ASN A 149 -21.53 -4.52 -11.85
CA ASN A 149 -22.81 -5.09 -12.23
C ASN A 149 -22.78 -5.50 -13.71
N ILE A 150 -23.07 -6.76 -13.99
CA ILE A 150 -23.17 -7.32 -15.34
C ILE A 150 -24.65 -7.59 -15.63
N TYR A 151 -25.09 -7.15 -16.81
CA TYR A 151 -26.44 -7.46 -17.30
C TYR A 151 -26.50 -8.89 -17.82
N ASP A 152 -27.31 -9.75 -17.17
CA ASP A 152 -27.58 -11.10 -17.65
C ASP A 152 -28.77 -11.05 -18.65
N ALA A 153 -28.46 -11.10 -19.94
CA ALA A 153 -29.48 -11.07 -21.00
C ALA A 153 -30.47 -12.24 -20.96
N LYS A 154 -30.12 -13.36 -20.32
CA LYS A 154 -31.01 -14.51 -20.20
C LYS A 154 -32.07 -14.32 -19.10
N LYS A 155 -31.68 -13.62 -18.03
CA LYS A 155 -32.53 -13.34 -16.88
C LYS A 155 -33.20 -11.97 -16.94
N GLY A 156 -32.69 -11.05 -17.79
CA GLY A 156 -33.16 -9.69 -17.87
C GLY A 156 -32.80 -8.82 -16.63
N GLU A 157 -31.81 -9.26 -15.85
CA GLU A 157 -31.45 -8.65 -14.56
C GLU A 157 -29.97 -8.27 -14.50
N PHE A 158 -29.64 -7.28 -13.65
CA PHE A 158 -28.26 -6.96 -13.31
C PHE A 158 -27.79 -7.87 -12.17
N THR A 159 -26.67 -8.56 -12.39
CA THR A 159 -26.02 -9.38 -11.36
C THR A 159 -24.68 -8.76 -10.99
N PHE A 160 -24.46 -8.54 -9.68
CA PHE A 160 -23.16 -8.07 -9.20
C PHE A 160 -22.13 -9.18 -9.29
N LYS A 161 -21.04 -8.91 -10.01
CA LYS A 161 -19.85 -9.77 -10.04
C LYS A 161 -18.81 -9.20 -9.09
N PRO A 162 -18.57 -9.86 -7.93
CA PRO A 162 -17.59 -9.36 -6.97
C PRO A 162 -16.18 -9.38 -7.55
N GLY A 163 -15.43 -8.33 -7.26
CA GLY A 163 -14.03 -8.19 -7.62
C GLY A 163 -13.10 -8.97 -6.68
N PRO A 164 -11.79 -8.87 -6.89
CA PRO A 164 -10.80 -9.52 -6.04
C PRO A 164 -10.78 -9.00 -4.61
N LEU A 165 -11.32 -7.84 -4.33
CA LEU A 165 -11.43 -7.26 -2.99
C LEU A 165 -12.22 -8.16 -2.03
N PHE A 166 -13.20 -8.89 -2.55
CA PHE A 166 -14.00 -9.84 -1.76
C PHE A 166 -13.23 -11.15 -1.56
N CYS A 167 -12.32 -11.14 -0.58
CA CYS A 167 -11.55 -12.28 -0.12
C CYS A 167 -11.12 -12.06 1.34
N ASN A 168 -10.58 -13.10 1.99
CA ASN A 168 -10.11 -12.99 3.36
C ASN A 168 -8.74 -12.29 3.46
N LEU A 169 -7.85 -12.59 2.51
CA LEU A 169 -6.52 -12.00 2.41
C LEU A 169 -6.27 -11.47 1.01
N LEU A 170 -6.06 -10.16 0.89
CA LEU A 170 -5.72 -9.50 -0.36
C LEU A 170 -4.27 -9.03 -0.33
N LEU A 171 -3.47 -9.47 -1.29
CA LEU A 171 -2.15 -8.89 -1.56
C LEU A 171 -2.27 -7.84 -2.67
N ALA A 172 -2.16 -6.57 -2.28
CA ALA A 172 -2.07 -5.44 -3.19
C ALA A 172 -0.59 -5.20 -3.55
N ASP A 173 -0.17 -5.62 -4.74
CA ASP A 173 1.22 -5.52 -5.19
C ASP A 173 1.40 -4.29 -6.09
N GLU A 174 2.50 -3.54 -5.88
CA GLU A 174 2.83 -2.34 -6.66
C GLU A 174 1.78 -1.22 -6.58
N ILE A 175 1.16 -1.03 -5.41
CA ILE A 175 0.05 -0.08 -5.19
C ILE A 175 0.36 1.35 -5.63
N ASN A 176 1.63 1.76 -5.60
CA ASN A 176 2.10 3.06 -6.05
C ASN A 176 1.94 3.29 -7.56
N ARG A 177 1.73 2.24 -8.36
CA ARG A 177 1.47 2.33 -9.80
C ARG A 177 0.01 2.63 -10.13
N ALA A 178 -0.89 2.41 -9.19
CA ALA A 178 -2.32 2.61 -9.43
C ALA A 178 -2.69 4.08 -9.66
N PRO A 179 -3.70 4.37 -10.48
CA PRO A 179 -4.28 5.70 -10.56
C PRO A 179 -4.83 6.14 -9.20
N PRO A 180 -4.86 7.46 -8.88
CA PRO A 180 -5.36 7.96 -7.61
C PRO A 180 -6.79 7.51 -7.26
N LYS A 181 -7.67 7.39 -8.27
CA LYS A 181 -9.05 6.91 -8.08
C LYS A 181 -9.09 5.46 -7.59
N THR A 182 -8.22 4.61 -8.11
CA THR A 182 -8.13 3.20 -7.73
C THR A 182 -7.51 3.04 -6.35
N GLN A 183 -6.52 3.87 -6.01
CA GLN A 183 -5.96 3.92 -4.66
C GLN A 183 -7.01 4.38 -3.64
N ALA A 184 -7.82 5.40 -3.96
CA ALA A 184 -8.90 5.86 -3.09
C ALA A 184 -9.94 4.77 -2.81
N ALA A 185 -10.37 4.01 -3.83
CA ALA A 185 -11.30 2.90 -3.66
C ALA A 185 -10.74 1.79 -2.76
N LEU A 186 -9.44 1.49 -2.86
CA LEU A 186 -8.80 0.54 -1.97
C LEU A 186 -8.74 1.06 -0.52
N LEU A 187 -8.39 2.33 -0.32
CA LEU A 187 -8.34 2.95 1.00
C LEU A 187 -9.71 2.96 1.67
N GLU A 188 -10.77 3.26 0.93
CA GLU A 188 -12.15 3.19 1.41
C GLU A 188 -12.49 1.77 1.89
N ALA A 189 -12.20 0.76 1.08
CA ALA A 189 -12.43 -0.63 1.45
C ALA A 189 -11.60 -1.07 2.69
N MET A 190 -10.39 -0.55 2.87
CA MET A 190 -9.56 -0.81 4.05
C MET A 190 -10.12 -0.18 5.31
N GLN A 191 -10.92 0.88 5.21
CA GLN A 191 -11.55 1.56 6.34
C GLN A 191 -12.88 0.93 6.75
N GLU A 192 -13.69 0.52 5.77
CA GLU A 192 -15.03 0.01 6.01
C GLU A 192 -15.07 -1.47 6.44
N LYS A 193 -14.04 -2.28 6.13
CA LYS A 193 -13.80 -3.72 6.50
C LYS A 193 -15.04 -4.61 6.43
#